data_56b2675f843e7ecb99e5a86106e49cf0
#
_entry.id   56b2675f843e7ecb99e5a86106e49cf0
#
_cell.length_a   1.000
_cell.length_b   1.000
_cell.length_c   1.000
_cell.angle_alpha   90.00
_cell.angle_beta   90.00
_cell.angle_gamma   90.00
#
_symmetry.space_group_name_H-M   'P 1'
#
loop_
_entity.id
_entity.type
_entity.pdbx_description
1 polymer ?
#
loop_
_entity_poly.entity_id
_entity_poly.type
_entity_poly.pdbx_seq_one_letter_code
_entity_poly.pdbx_strand_id
1 'polypeptide(L)'
;MHDERRPQSSSGKRQRLQDTVPIEIPALDEATPPVPPAERPEMIIVTGMSGAGRSRAANALEDLDWYVVDNLPPQLLPALSGMMTTVGAGVHRLAAVVDVRSREFFSHFMDYLRKVRNNGTDVRLIFLDASDAVLVRRFESSRRPHPLQGSGSVLDGIEHERTLLGGLRGVADSVIDTSNYSVHDLARRVRELVAHESDL
;
A
#
# COMPACT_ATOMS: atom_id res chain seq x y z
N MET A 1 14.15 -60.57 -50.50
CA MET A 1 12.74 -60.26 -50.42
C MET A 1 12.56 -59.39 -49.14
N HIS A 2 12.78 -58.08 -49.28
CA HIS A 2 12.78 -57.11 -48.17
C HIS A 2 11.46 -56.39 -48.18
N ASP A 3 10.74 -56.44 -47.04
CA ASP A 3 9.53 -55.65 -46.81
C ASP A 3 9.89 -54.51 -45.82
N GLU A 4 10.00 -53.33 -46.36
CA GLU A 4 10.25 -52.07 -45.60
C GLU A 4 8.91 -51.49 -45.18
N ARG A 5 8.56 -51.62 -43.90
CA ARG A 5 7.43 -50.89 -43.30
C ARG A 5 7.94 -49.59 -42.66
N ARG A 6 7.66 -48.46 -43.27
CA ARG A 6 7.82 -47.13 -42.69
C ARG A 6 6.83 -46.90 -41.56
N PRO A 7 7.21 -46.30 -40.45
CA PRO A 7 6.27 -45.81 -39.44
C PRO A 7 5.68 -44.44 -39.87
N GLN A 8 4.36 -44.33 -39.74
CA GLN A 8 3.62 -43.11 -40.00
C GLN A 8 3.86 -42.09 -38.85
N SER A 9 4.24 -40.86 -39.20
CA SER A 9 4.37 -39.73 -38.27
C SER A 9 2.98 -39.21 -37.90
N SER A 10 2.65 -39.31 -36.62
CA SER A 10 1.48 -38.66 -36.05
C SER A 10 1.76 -37.15 -35.91
N SER A 11 1.11 -36.37 -36.78
CA SER A 11 1.04 -34.93 -36.73
C SER A 11 0.27 -34.44 -35.49
N GLY A 12 0.96 -34.16 -34.38
CA GLY A 12 0.38 -33.49 -33.24
C GLY A 12 0.05 -32.02 -33.58
N LYS A 13 -1.24 -31.72 -33.66
CA LYS A 13 -1.73 -30.35 -33.78
C LYS A 13 -1.25 -29.53 -32.58
N ARG A 14 -0.27 -28.65 -32.83
CA ARG A 14 0.07 -27.55 -31.91
C ARG A 14 -1.09 -26.57 -31.92
N GLN A 15 -1.90 -26.60 -30.90
CA GLN A 15 -2.91 -25.59 -30.63
C GLN A 15 -2.20 -24.28 -30.32
N ARG A 16 -2.33 -23.29 -31.20
CA ARG A 16 -1.77 -21.95 -31.03
C ARG A 16 -2.53 -21.29 -29.87
N LEU A 17 -1.81 -20.95 -28.83
CA LEU A 17 -2.18 -19.92 -27.85
C LEU A 17 -2.10 -18.58 -28.60
N GLN A 18 -3.16 -18.21 -29.27
CA GLN A 18 -3.39 -16.88 -29.82
C GLN A 18 -4.69 -16.42 -29.22
N ASP A 19 -4.57 -15.47 -28.31
CA ASP A 19 -5.47 -14.36 -28.05
C ASP A 19 -5.11 -13.74 -26.69
N THR A 20 -3.86 -13.29 -26.58
CA THR A 20 -3.55 -12.30 -25.56
C THR A 20 -3.91 -10.97 -26.17
N VAL A 21 -5.08 -10.44 -25.86
CA VAL A 21 -5.46 -9.07 -26.17
C VAL A 21 -4.44 -8.15 -25.45
N PRO A 22 -3.69 -7.31 -26.14
CA PRO A 22 -2.80 -6.35 -25.48
C PRO A 22 -3.66 -5.41 -24.63
N ILE A 23 -3.35 -5.33 -23.35
CA ILE A 23 -3.90 -4.26 -22.51
C ILE A 23 -3.20 -2.98 -22.97
N GLU A 24 -3.90 -2.17 -23.77
CA GLU A 24 -3.45 -0.82 -24.09
C GLU A 24 -3.45 0.00 -22.80
N ILE A 25 -2.26 0.28 -22.27
CA ILE A 25 -2.08 1.27 -21.21
C ILE A 25 -2.14 2.63 -21.90
N PRO A 26 -3.15 3.48 -21.59
CA PRO A 26 -3.22 4.81 -22.20
C PRO A 26 -1.96 5.61 -21.88
N ALA A 27 -1.41 6.29 -22.86
CA ALA A 27 -0.28 7.19 -22.67
C ALA A 27 -0.67 8.32 -21.68
N LEU A 28 0.15 8.53 -20.65
CA LEU A 28 -0.09 9.47 -19.53
C LEU A 28 0.14 10.95 -19.91
N ASP A 29 0.05 11.32 -21.18
CA ASP A 29 0.51 12.64 -21.69
C ASP A 29 -0.59 13.63 -22.10
N GLU A 30 -1.87 13.34 -21.83
CA GLU A 30 -2.92 14.36 -21.99
C GLU A 30 -3.20 14.99 -20.62
N ALA A 31 -3.01 16.31 -20.55
CA ALA A 31 -3.34 17.11 -19.38
C ALA A 31 -4.83 16.92 -19.03
N THR A 32 -5.10 16.03 -18.10
CA THR A 32 -6.47 15.78 -17.58
C THR A 32 -7.00 17.11 -17.01
N PRO A 33 -8.20 17.56 -17.43
CA PRO A 33 -8.79 18.77 -16.87
C PRO A 33 -8.93 18.64 -15.35
N PRO A 34 -8.77 19.73 -14.58
CA PRO A 34 -8.84 19.67 -13.12
C PRO A 34 -10.19 19.14 -12.67
N VAL A 35 -10.20 18.03 -11.95
CA VAL A 35 -11.39 17.42 -11.36
C VAL A 35 -11.92 18.35 -10.25
N PRO A 36 -13.23 18.65 -10.19
CA PRO A 36 -13.80 19.40 -9.10
C PRO A 36 -13.52 18.78 -7.73
N PRO A 37 -13.37 19.57 -6.65
CA PRO A 37 -13.01 19.04 -5.33
C PRO A 37 -13.92 17.93 -4.81
N ALA A 38 -15.21 17.98 -5.11
CA ALA A 38 -16.20 16.97 -4.71
C ALA A 38 -16.07 15.63 -5.46
N GLU A 39 -15.29 15.57 -6.53
CA GLU A 39 -15.11 14.39 -7.39
C GLU A 39 -13.67 13.86 -7.38
N ARG A 40 -12.80 14.45 -6.56
CA ARG A 40 -11.41 14.01 -6.50
C ARG A 40 -11.30 12.64 -5.86
N PRO A 41 -10.56 11.72 -6.48
CA PRO A 41 -10.27 10.44 -5.84
C PRO A 41 -9.50 10.66 -4.54
N GLU A 42 -9.82 9.87 -3.52
CA GLU A 42 -9.20 9.91 -2.21
C GLU A 42 -8.21 8.75 -2.04
N MET A 43 -7.02 9.03 -1.57
CA MET A 43 -6.02 8.01 -1.26
C MET A 43 -5.55 8.13 0.20
N ILE A 44 -5.69 7.07 0.97
CA ILE A 44 -5.10 6.96 2.30
C ILE A 44 -3.86 6.10 2.20
N ILE A 45 -2.73 6.64 2.67
CA ILE A 45 -1.50 5.88 2.80
C ILE A 45 -1.29 5.55 4.28
N VAL A 46 -1.27 4.27 4.59
CA VAL A 46 -1.02 3.77 5.94
C VAL A 46 0.41 3.26 6.03
N THR A 47 1.17 3.82 6.94
CA THR A 47 2.53 3.37 7.26
C THR A 47 2.76 3.41 8.77
N GLY A 48 3.95 3.14 9.24
CA GLY A 48 4.29 3.22 10.66
C GLY A 48 5.10 2.05 11.16
N MET A 49 5.32 2.02 12.47
CA MET A 49 6.14 1.01 13.14
C MET A 49 5.61 -0.40 12.91
N SER A 50 6.52 -1.33 12.72
CA SER A 50 6.22 -2.76 12.67
C SER A 50 5.57 -3.19 13.99
N GLY A 51 4.42 -3.87 13.90
CA GLY A 51 3.63 -4.24 15.11
C GLY A 51 2.70 -3.15 15.63
N ALA A 52 2.67 -1.94 15.03
CA ALA A 52 1.75 -0.87 15.44
C ALA A 52 0.32 -1.05 14.94
N GLY A 53 0.03 -2.06 14.11
CA GLY A 53 -1.34 -2.40 13.72
C GLY A 53 -1.72 -2.04 12.28
N ARG A 54 -0.77 -1.87 11.36
CA ARG A 54 -1.01 -1.51 9.96
C ARG A 54 -2.06 -2.39 9.27
N SER A 55 -1.95 -3.71 9.37
CA SER A 55 -2.91 -4.63 8.76
C SER A 55 -4.32 -4.51 9.36
N ARG A 56 -4.43 -4.13 10.62
CA ARG A 56 -5.73 -3.91 11.26
C ARG A 56 -6.37 -2.59 10.83
N ALA A 57 -5.56 -1.56 10.63
CA ALA A 57 -6.05 -0.31 10.04
C ALA A 57 -6.49 -0.53 8.58
N ALA A 58 -5.77 -1.35 7.83
CA ALA A 58 -6.14 -1.77 6.48
C ALA A 58 -7.53 -2.46 6.46
N ASN A 59 -7.73 -3.46 7.33
CA ASN A 59 -9.02 -4.16 7.44
C ASN A 59 -10.16 -3.19 7.82
N ALA A 60 -9.89 -2.23 8.74
CA ALA A 60 -10.89 -1.23 9.11
C ALA A 60 -11.26 -0.29 7.96
N LEU A 61 -10.33 0.00 7.05
CA LEU A 61 -10.61 0.78 5.84
C LEU A 61 -11.39 -0.06 4.81
N GLU A 62 -11.06 -1.35 4.68
CA GLU A 62 -11.82 -2.28 3.83
C GLU A 62 -13.29 -2.39 4.28
N ASP A 63 -13.53 -2.46 5.61
CA ASP A 63 -14.88 -2.46 6.22
C ASP A 63 -15.66 -1.14 5.95
N LEU A 64 -14.99 -0.09 5.48
CA LEU A 64 -15.54 1.22 5.11
C LEU A 64 -15.59 1.43 3.59
N ASP A 65 -15.58 0.35 2.82
CA ASP A 65 -15.65 0.35 1.36
C ASP A 65 -14.46 1.03 0.66
N TRP A 66 -13.28 1.09 1.32
CA TRP A 66 -12.04 1.49 0.66
C TRP A 66 -11.44 0.31 -0.09
N TYR A 67 -10.98 0.55 -1.31
CA TYR A 67 -10.16 -0.45 -2.02
C TYR A 67 -8.77 -0.51 -1.37
N VAL A 68 -8.45 -1.63 -0.73
CA VAL A 68 -7.20 -1.77 0.04
C VAL A 68 -6.14 -2.51 -0.75
N VAL A 69 -4.94 -1.92 -0.82
CA VAL A 69 -3.73 -2.57 -1.36
C VAL A 69 -2.71 -2.67 -0.24
N ASP A 70 -2.45 -3.89 0.23
CA ASP A 70 -1.47 -4.13 1.28
C ASP A 70 -0.07 -4.35 0.70
N ASN A 71 0.95 -3.98 1.47
CA ASN A 71 2.36 -4.12 1.12
C ASN A 71 2.73 -3.51 -0.26
N LEU A 72 2.16 -2.36 -0.56
CA LEU A 72 2.41 -1.67 -1.83
C LEU A 72 3.83 -1.10 -1.87
N PRO A 73 4.63 -1.39 -2.91
CA PRO A 73 5.87 -0.68 -3.16
C PRO A 73 5.61 0.82 -3.42
N PRO A 74 6.31 1.74 -2.71
CA PRO A 74 6.01 3.18 -2.79
C PRO A 74 6.07 3.77 -4.21
N GLN A 75 6.93 3.23 -5.07
CA GLN A 75 7.08 3.66 -6.45
C GLN A 75 5.84 3.46 -7.31
N LEU A 76 4.90 2.61 -6.89
CA LEU A 76 3.64 2.37 -7.60
C LEU A 76 2.52 3.37 -7.22
N LEU A 77 2.70 4.17 -6.18
CA LEU A 77 1.71 5.17 -5.74
C LEU A 77 1.29 6.14 -6.87
N PRO A 78 2.22 6.74 -7.64
CA PRO A 78 1.83 7.65 -8.72
C PRO A 78 1.04 6.95 -9.84
N ALA A 79 1.37 5.71 -10.17
CA ALA A 79 0.67 4.94 -11.18
C ALA A 79 -0.77 4.62 -10.74
N LEU A 80 -0.96 4.19 -9.49
CA LEU A 80 -2.30 3.96 -8.93
C LEU A 80 -3.13 5.25 -8.88
N SER A 81 -2.53 6.37 -8.46
CA SER A 81 -3.19 7.68 -8.50
C SER A 81 -3.63 8.06 -9.91
N GLY A 82 -2.77 7.87 -10.91
CA GLY A 82 -3.12 8.12 -12.31
C GLY A 82 -4.30 7.26 -12.79
N MET A 83 -4.36 6.00 -12.37
CA MET A 83 -5.49 5.12 -12.69
C MET A 83 -6.80 5.62 -12.04
N MET A 84 -6.76 6.09 -10.79
CA MET A 84 -7.94 6.60 -10.08
C MET A 84 -8.51 7.87 -10.71
N THR A 85 -7.66 8.71 -11.30
CA THR A 85 -8.07 9.97 -11.94
C THR A 85 -8.54 9.78 -13.39
N THR A 86 -8.40 8.58 -13.95
CA THR A 86 -8.90 8.28 -15.30
C THR A 86 -10.42 8.18 -15.30
N VAL A 87 -11.07 8.82 -16.27
CA VAL A 87 -12.53 8.78 -16.42
C VAL A 87 -13.02 7.32 -16.51
N GLY A 88 -13.96 6.95 -15.63
CA GLY A 88 -14.50 5.59 -15.58
C GLY A 88 -13.67 4.57 -14.78
N ALA A 89 -12.66 5.00 -14.03
CA ALA A 89 -11.81 4.12 -13.23
C ALA A 89 -12.56 3.28 -12.17
N GLY A 90 -13.73 3.71 -11.74
CA GLY A 90 -14.57 2.97 -10.77
C GLY A 90 -14.02 2.90 -9.35
N VAL A 91 -12.76 3.28 -9.12
CA VAL A 91 -12.13 3.31 -7.79
C VAL A 91 -11.92 4.76 -7.40
N HIS A 92 -12.74 5.25 -6.47
CA HIS A 92 -12.66 6.63 -5.97
C HIS A 92 -11.98 6.71 -4.60
N ARG A 93 -11.92 5.61 -3.85
CA ARG A 93 -11.34 5.52 -2.51
C ARG A 93 -10.35 4.36 -2.46
N LEU A 94 -9.08 4.66 -2.29
CA LEU A 94 -8.00 3.67 -2.22
C LEU A 94 -7.18 3.85 -0.95
N ALA A 95 -6.94 2.75 -0.23
CA ALA A 95 -6.03 2.71 0.89
C ALA A 95 -4.81 1.86 0.54
N ALA A 96 -3.63 2.44 0.65
CA ALA A 96 -2.37 1.76 0.39
C ALA A 96 -1.57 1.58 1.68
N VAL A 97 -1.28 0.34 2.06
CA VAL A 97 -0.33 0.05 3.14
C VAL A 97 1.08 0.00 2.56
N VAL A 98 1.92 0.92 2.99
CA VAL A 98 3.27 1.10 2.46
C VAL A 98 4.29 0.82 3.55
N ASP A 99 5.31 0.04 3.20
CA ASP A 99 6.43 -0.26 4.07
C ASP A 99 7.66 0.56 3.66
N VAL A 100 8.10 1.49 4.52
CA VAL A 100 9.21 2.40 4.26
C VAL A 100 10.31 2.18 5.29
N ARG A 101 11.16 1.17 5.08
CA ARG A 101 12.20 0.77 6.05
C ARG A 101 13.62 1.19 5.69
N SER A 102 13.83 2.07 4.72
CA SER A 102 15.16 2.57 4.40
C SER A 102 15.18 4.09 4.23
N ARG A 103 16.33 4.71 4.55
CA ARG A 103 16.51 6.16 4.37
C ARG A 103 16.38 6.58 2.90
N GLU A 104 16.81 5.75 2.00
CA GLU A 104 16.70 5.99 0.55
C GLU A 104 15.25 6.04 0.10
N PHE A 105 14.39 5.21 0.69
CA PHE A 105 12.96 5.23 0.43
C PHE A 105 12.26 6.50 0.92
N PHE A 106 12.73 7.13 1.99
CA PHE A 106 12.07 8.33 2.52
C PHE A 106 12.09 9.49 1.54
N SER A 107 13.24 9.81 0.94
CA SER A 107 13.34 10.91 -0.03
C SER A 107 12.49 10.65 -1.27
N HIS A 108 12.56 9.46 -1.82
CA HIS A 108 11.74 9.05 -2.96
C HIS A 108 10.25 8.99 -2.60
N PHE A 109 9.91 8.57 -1.39
CA PHE A 109 8.52 8.53 -0.92
C PHE A 109 7.88 9.92 -0.91
N MET A 110 8.59 10.93 -0.45
CA MET A 110 8.11 12.32 -0.49
C MET A 110 7.90 12.81 -1.92
N ASP A 111 8.74 12.40 -2.86
CA ASP A 111 8.56 12.71 -4.28
C ASP A 111 7.34 11.99 -4.86
N TYR A 112 7.09 10.75 -4.47
CA TYR A 112 5.88 10.02 -4.90
C TYR A 112 4.61 10.66 -4.33
N LEU A 113 4.60 11.07 -3.06
CA LEU A 113 3.47 11.81 -2.48
C LEU A 113 3.17 13.10 -3.24
N ARG A 114 4.22 13.84 -3.60
CA ARG A 114 4.07 15.08 -4.37
C ARG A 114 3.46 14.79 -5.75
N LYS A 115 3.90 13.73 -6.43
CA LYS A 115 3.34 13.32 -7.72
C LYS A 115 1.87 12.93 -7.58
N VAL A 116 1.49 12.18 -6.55
CA VAL A 116 0.09 11.79 -6.28
C VAL A 116 -0.79 13.04 -6.10
N ARG A 117 -0.35 14.01 -5.31
CA ARG A 117 -1.06 15.28 -5.11
C ARG A 117 -1.20 16.07 -6.42
N ASN A 118 -0.15 16.12 -7.21
CA ASN A 118 -0.15 16.83 -8.49
C ASN A 118 -1.07 16.16 -9.54
N ASN A 119 -1.33 14.87 -9.42
CA ASN A 119 -2.29 14.14 -10.27
C ASN A 119 -3.76 14.46 -9.90
N GLY A 120 -4.01 15.31 -8.92
CA GLY A 120 -5.38 15.68 -8.52
C GLY A 120 -6.03 14.70 -7.54
N THR A 121 -5.29 13.74 -6.99
CA THR A 121 -5.76 12.84 -5.93
C THR A 121 -5.60 13.53 -4.57
N ASP A 122 -6.65 13.51 -3.77
CA ASP A 122 -6.55 13.89 -2.35
C ASP A 122 -5.87 12.76 -1.58
N VAL A 123 -4.67 13.05 -1.02
CA VAL A 123 -3.86 12.03 -0.36
C VAL A 123 -3.57 12.41 1.08
N ARG A 124 -3.83 11.45 1.97
CA ARG A 124 -3.55 11.54 3.42
C ARG A 124 -2.60 10.45 3.85
N LEU A 125 -1.60 10.84 4.63
CA LEU A 125 -0.62 9.94 5.22
C LEU A 125 -0.95 9.71 6.69
N ILE A 126 -1.28 8.47 7.05
CA ILE A 126 -1.53 8.02 8.41
C ILE A 126 -0.33 7.22 8.90
N PHE A 127 0.27 7.67 9.98
CA PHE A 127 1.38 6.97 10.64
C PHE A 127 0.89 6.26 11.91
N LEU A 128 1.07 4.95 11.97
CA LEU A 128 0.77 4.15 13.14
C LEU A 128 2.01 3.99 14.03
N ASP A 129 1.87 4.32 15.30
CA ASP A 129 2.93 4.23 16.30
C ASP A 129 2.48 3.41 17.51
N ALA A 130 3.41 3.00 18.31
CA ALA A 130 3.20 2.48 19.66
C ALA A 130 4.49 2.63 20.49
N SER A 131 4.38 2.61 21.81
CA SER A 131 5.57 2.63 22.67
C SER A 131 6.43 1.38 22.47
N ASP A 132 7.73 1.50 22.66
CA ASP A 132 8.69 0.41 22.49
C ASP A 132 8.32 -0.81 23.35
N ALA A 133 7.93 -0.58 24.60
CA ALA A 133 7.49 -1.64 25.50
C ALA A 133 6.26 -2.41 24.98
N VAL A 134 5.34 -1.74 24.30
CA VAL A 134 4.16 -2.38 23.69
C VAL A 134 4.57 -3.14 22.42
N LEU A 135 5.43 -2.57 21.59
CA LEU A 135 5.93 -3.25 20.40
C LEU A 135 6.72 -4.51 20.75
N VAL A 136 7.63 -4.43 21.72
CA VAL A 136 8.37 -5.61 22.22
C VAL A 136 7.40 -6.72 22.63
N ARG A 137 6.41 -6.43 23.48
CA ARG A 137 5.40 -7.43 23.92
C ARG A 137 4.64 -8.04 22.75
N ARG A 138 4.28 -7.23 21.73
CA ARG A 138 3.56 -7.71 20.54
C ARG A 138 4.42 -8.66 19.71
N PHE A 139 5.69 -8.36 19.55
CA PHE A 139 6.63 -9.24 18.84
C PHE A 139 6.89 -10.54 19.61
N GLU A 140 7.13 -10.47 20.91
CA GLU A 140 7.33 -11.65 21.76
C GLU A 140 6.10 -12.55 21.74
N SER A 141 4.89 -12.00 21.85
CA SER A 141 3.65 -12.78 21.81
C SER A 141 3.40 -13.45 20.46
N SER A 142 3.80 -12.82 19.36
CA SER A 142 3.65 -13.37 18.01
C SER A 142 4.76 -14.36 17.64
N ARG A 143 5.83 -14.47 18.43
CA ARG A 143 7.02 -15.29 18.18
C ARG A 143 7.66 -15.01 16.81
N ARG A 144 7.53 -13.80 16.31
CA ARG A 144 8.15 -13.36 15.04
C ARG A 144 9.32 -12.45 15.34
N PRO A 145 10.46 -12.60 14.66
CA PRO A 145 11.56 -11.65 14.79
C PRO A 145 11.15 -10.29 14.23
N HIS A 146 11.71 -9.22 14.80
CA HIS A 146 11.53 -7.90 14.21
C HIS A 146 12.29 -7.81 12.88
N PRO A 147 11.71 -7.22 11.83
CA PRO A 147 12.34 -7.18 10.49
C PRO A 147 13.73 -6.54 10.45
N LEU A 148 14.01 -5.60 11.35
CA LEU A 148 15.31 -4.92 11.45
C LEU A 148 16.16 -5.37 12.66
N GLN A 149 15.78 -6.46 13.31
CA GLN A 149 16.49 -6.98 14.49
C GLN A 149 17.90 -7.47 14.15
N GLY A 150 18.09 -8.07 12.98
CA GLY A 150 19.37 -8.69 12.63
C GLY A 150 19.78 -9.77 13.64
N SER A 151 20.99 -9.65 14.20
CA SER A 151 21.48 -10.51 15.29
C SER A 151 21.23 -9.96 16.71
N GLY A 152 20.59 -8.79 16.80
CA GLY A 152 20.29 -8.12 18.07
C GLY A 152 18.97 -8.56 18.70
N SER A 153 18.50 -7.81 19.68
CA SER A 153 17.22 -7.98 20.34
C SER A 153 16.07 -7.40 19.52
N VAL A 154 14.83 -7.74 19.89
CA VAL A 154 13.63 -7.11 19.32
C VAL A 154 13.65 -5.60 19.56
N LEU A 155 14.10 -5.15 20.72
CA LEU A 155 14.21 -3.74 21.08
C LEU A 155 15.20 -3.00 20.16
N ASP A 156 16.35 -3.58 19.88
CA ASP A 156 17.34 -2.99 18.95
C ASP A 156 16.72 -2.77 17.55
N GLY A 157 15.91 -3.73 17.09
CA GLY A 157 15.20 -3.62 15.83
C GLY A 157 14.17 -2.49 15.82
N ILE A 158 13.42 -2.34 16.91
CA ILE A 158 12.42 -1.28 17.09
C ILE A 158 13.08 0.10 17.14
N GLU A 159 14.15 0.28 17.90
CA GLU A 159 14.88 1.54 18.00
C GLU A 159 15.49 1.94 16.66
N HIS A 160 16.02 0.97 15.91
CA HIS A 160 16.51 1.19 14.55
C HIS A 160 15.39 1.64 13.61
N GLU A 161 14.25 0.93 13.60
CA GLU A 161 13.10 1.28 12.78
C GLU A 161 12.57 2.68 13.13
N ARG A 162 12.45 3.01 14.41
CA ARG A 162 12.01 4.33 14.89
C ARG A 162 12.92 5.45 14.39
N THR A 163 14.23 5.23 14.39
CA THR A 163 15.20 6.19 13.85
C THR A 163 15.00 6.38 12.33
N LEU A 164 14.79 5.31 11.58
CA LEU A 164 14.54 5.37 10.14
C LEU A 164 13.23 6.08 9.79
N LEU A 165 12.18 5.82 10.56
CA LEU A 165 10.82 6.33 10.29
C LEU A 165 10.54 7.70 10.93
N GLY A 166 11.45 8.25 11.73
CA GLY A 166 11.24 9.51 12.45
C GLY A 166 10.87 10.69 11.54
N GLY A 167 11.52 10.81 10.39
CA GLY A 167 11.20 11.81 9.38
C GLY A 167 9.79 11.64 8.80
N LEU A 168 9.39 10.40 8.55
CA LEU A 168 8.07 10.08 7.99
C LEU A 168 6.94 10.35 9.00
N ARG A 169 7.18 10.03 10.26
CA ARG A 169 6.27 10.38 11.35
C ARG A 169 6.03 11.89 11.46
N GLY A 170 7.08 12.68 11.25
CA GLY A 170 7.01 14.15 11.34
C GLY A 170 6.23 14.82 10.21
N VAL A 171 6.06 14.15 9.06
CA VAL A 171 5.33 14.69 7.89
C VAL A 171 3.97 14.03 7.69
N ALA A 172 3.58 13.11 8.57
CA ALA A 172 2.28 12.46 8.50
C ALA A 172 1.15 13.44 8.82
N ASP A 173 0.05 13.36 8.06
CA ASP A 173 -1.15 14.17 8.28
C ASP A 173 -1.84 13.76 9.59
N SER A 174 -1.72 12.48 9.98
CA SER A 174 -2.22 11.96 11.25
C SER A 174 -1.28 10.91 11.83
N VAL A 175 -1.03 10.99 13.14
CA VAL A 175 -0.30 9.97 13.89
C VAL A 175 -1.26 9.30 14.87
N ILE A 176 -1.38 7.98 14.81
CA ILE A 176 -2.20 7.19 15.72
C ILE A 176 -1.30 6.39 16.64
N ASP A 177 -1.27 6.75 17.91
CA ASP A 177 -0.63 5.93 18.96
C ASP A 177 -1.56 4.80 19.40
N THR A 178 -1.17 3.59 19.06
CA THR A 178 -1.93 2.37 19.36
C THR A 178 -1.50 1.68 20.63
N SER A 179 -0.68 2.30 21.47
CA SER A 179 -0.11 1.70 22.68
C SER A 179 -1.16 1.13 23.62
N ASN A 180 -2.28 1.85 23.77
CA ASN A 180 -3.38 1.49 24.66
C ASN A 180 -4.65 1.05 23.90
N TYR A 181 -4.53 0.81 22.59
CA TYR A 181 -5.69 0.46 21.77
C TYR A 181 -5.91 -1.05 21.72
N SER A 182 -7.17 -1.45 21.90
CA SER A 182 -7.66 -2.74 21.42
C SER A 182 -7.83 -2.69 19.90
N VAL A 183 -8.11 -3.83 19.29
CA VAL A 183 -8.43 -3.92 17.85
C VAL A 183 -9.63 -3.05 17.48
N HIS A 184 -10.64 -3.04 18.34
CA HIS A 184 -11.87 -2.26 18.15
C HIS A 184 -11.61 -0.76 18.28
N ASP A 185 -10.72 -0.35 19.19
CA ASP A 185 -10.36 1.07 19.37
C ASP A 185 -9.66 1.61 18.11
N LEU A 186 -8.75 0.84 17.53
CA LEU A 186 -8.08 1.22 16.31
C LEU A 186 -9.08 1.35 15.14
N ALA A 187 -9.97 0.37 14.97
CA ALA A 187 -10.99 0.42 13.93
C ALA A 187 -11.91 1.64 14.10
N ARG A 188 -12.33 1.95 15.34
CA ARG A 188 -13.11 3.16 15.64
C ARG A 188 -12.33 4.42 15.28
N ARG A 189 -11.06 4.52 15.66
CA ARG A 189 -10.24 5.70 15.37
C ARG A 189 -10.02 5.91 13.88
N VAL A 190 -9.78 4.84 13.12
CA VAL A 190 -9.69 4.90 11.66
C VAL A 190 -11.00 5.41 11.06
N ARG A 191 -12.14 4.90 11.53
CA ARG A 191 -13.47 5.34 11.08
C ARG A 191 -13.71 6.83 11.33
N GLU A 192 -13.37 7.32 12.53
CA GLU A 192 -13.47 8.74 12.87
C GLU A 192 -12.64 9.63 11.93
N LEU A 193 -11.40 9.22 11.61
CA LEU A 193 -10.53 9.96 10.70
C LEU A 193 -11.09 10.06 9.28
N VAL A 194 -11.81 9.03 8.84
CA VAL A 194 -12.39 8.99 7.49
C VAL A 194 -13.74 9.70 7.44
N ALA A 195 -14.54 9.63 8.52
CA ALA A 195 -15.89 10.22 8.55
C ALA A 195 -15.90 11.75 8.67
N HIS A 196 -14.90 12.35 9.32
CA HIS A 196 -14.87 13.81 9.55
C HIS A 196 -14.78 14.67 8.29
N GLU A 197 -14.57 14.10 7.12
CA GLU A 197 -14.45 14.85 5.86
C GLU A 197 -15.55 14.57 4.84
N SER A 198 -16.44 13.65 5.11
CA SER A 198 -17.66 13.47 4.29
C SER A 198 -18.74 14.51 4.62
N ASP A 199 -18.55 15.29 5.67
CA ASP A 199 -19.53 16.28 6.19
C ASP A 199 -19.09 17.75 5.99
N LEU A 200 -18.04 18.04 5.23
CA LEU A 200 -17.57 19.39 4.85
C LEU A 200 -17.71 19.62 3.35
#